data_1ce08239befe44fd40bd9cda1615a453
#
_entry.id   1ce08239befe44fd40bd9cda1615a453
#
_cell.length_a   1.000
_cell.length_b   1.000
_cell.length_c   1.000
_cell.angle_alpha   90.00
_cell.angle_beta   90.00
_cell.angle_gamma   90.00
#
_symmetry.space_group_name_H-M   'P 1'
#
loop_
_entity.id
_entity.type
_entity.pdbx_description
1 polymer ?
#
loop_
_entity_poly.entity_id
_entity_poly.type
_entity_poly.pdbx_seq_one_letter_code
_entity_poly.pdbx_strand_id
1 'polypeptide(L)'
;MSKPHVNVGTIGHVDHGKTTTTAAICAVLATKGFAKDLXFGNIDKAPEERERGITINTAHVEYETENRHYAHIDCPXHADYVKNMIVGAAQMDGAILVVSATDGPMPQTREHILLAKQVNVPKVIVFLNKCDMVDDADMLELVEDEIKDLLNQYDFPGDETPIIRGSALKAGENPTDEAGHAKPIWDLMAALDEYVPVPERETTKPFLMPVEDVFSIKGRGTVVTGRIETGTIKIGDAIEIVGLADAPTETTITGVEMFHKQFEKGEAGMNCGLLLRGIDKDSVQRGQVLAAKGTITPHNKFGAEIYVLKKEEGGRHTPFMSGYKPQFFIRTTDVTGTVNLPAGTEMIMPGDNAQIEVELIYKVAMDEGLRFAIREGGRTVGAGVVTKILA
;
A
#
# COMPACT_ATOMS: atom_id res chain seq x y z
N MET A 1 12.50 25.41 2.05
CA MET A 1 11.44 24.42 1.84
C MET A 1 11.95 23.03 2.13
N SER A 2 11.15 22.20 2.81
CA SER A 2 11.56 20.82 3.05
C SER A 2 11.47 20.00 1.77
N LYS A 3 12.30 18.98 1.69
CA LYS A 3 12.30 18.10 0.51
C LYS A 3 11.02 17.26 0.44
N PRO A 4 10.51 16.97 -0.76
CA PRO A 4 9.36 16.06 -0.86
C PRO A 4 9.71 14.70 -0.27
N HIS A 5 8.71 14.07 0.34
CA HIS A 5 8.86 12.75 0.94
C HIS A 5 8.31 11.68 0.02
N VAL A 6 9.08 10.61 -0.18
CA VAL A 6 8.70 9.48 -1.04
C VAL A 6 8.97 8.19 -0.30
N ASN A 7 8.03 7.26 -0.37
CA ASN A 7 8.15 5.94 0.25
C ASN A 7 8.55 4.92 -0.81
N VAL A 8 9.61 4.17 -0.53
CA VAL A 8 10.07 3.10 -1.43
C VAL A 8 10.29 1.82 -0.64
N GLY A 9 10.43 0.73 -1.36
CA GLY A 9 10.76 -0.55 -0.74
C GLY A 9 11.54 -1.42 -1.70
N THR A 10 12.30 -2.36 -1.14
CA THR A 10 12.97 -3.38 -1.94
C THR A 10 12.08 -4.61 -2.05
N ILE A 11 11.98 -5.15 -3.25
CA ILE A 11 11.24 -6.38 -3.51
C ILE A 11 12.12 -7.31 -4.34
N GLY A 12 11.78 -8.59 -4.38
CA GLY A 12 12.54 -9.56 -5.17
C GLY A 12 12.70 -10.89 -4.45
N HIS A 13 13.36 -11.80 -5.13
CA HIS A 13 13.51 -13.18 -4.67
C HIS A 13 14.50 -13.27 -3.50
N VAL A 14 14.30 -14.26 -2.65
CA VAL A 14 15.21 -14.52 -1.51
C VAL A 14 16.64 -14.72 -2.03
N ASP A 15 17.61 -14.22 -1.28
CA ASP A 15 19.04 -14.32 -1.60
C ASP A 15 19.49 -13.55 -2.83
N HIS A 16 18.66 -12.68 -3.39
CA HIS A 16 19.12 -11.83 -4.49
C HIS A 16 19.76 -10.54 -4.03
N GLY A 17 19.73 -10.26 -2.71
CA GLY A 17 20.50 -9.16 -2.15
C GLY A 17 19.68 -7.92 -1.79
N LYS A 18 18.40 -8.10 -1.42
CA LYS A 18 17.55 -6.97 -1.05
C LYS A 18 18.12 -6.19 0.15
N THR A 19 18.42 -6.91 1.24
CA THR A 19 18.93 -6.26 2.45
C THR A 19 20.33 -5.70 2.22
N THR A 20 21.16 -6.43 1.47
CA THR A 20 22.48 -5.93 1.11
C THR A 20 22.38 -4.63 0.29
N THR A 21 21.40 -4.56 -0.61
CA THR A 21 21.18 -3.35 -1.39
C THR A 21 20.77 -2.20 -0.48
N THR A 22 19.86 -2.44 0.46
CA THR A 22 19.45 -1.42 1.42
C THR A 22 20.64 -0.92 2.23
N ALA A 23 21.46 -1.83 2.72
CA ALA A 23 22.66 -1.46 3.49
C ALA A 23 23.63 -0.68 2.64
N ALA A 24 23.82 -1.06 1.37
CA ALA A 24 24.71 -0.35 0.47
C ALA A 24 24.24 1.08 0.22
N ILE A 25 22.92 1.27 0.04
CA ILE A 25 22.37 2.61 -0.11
C ILE A 25 22.75 3.47 1.09
N CYS A 26 22.53 2.95 2.29
CA CYS A 26 22.82 3.71 3.51
C CYS A 26 24.31 4.02 3.62
N ALA A 27 25.17 3.04 3.34
CA ALA A 27 26.62 3.24 3.45
C ALA A 27 27.12 4.29 2.45
N VAL A 28 26.66 4.19 1.21
CA VAL A 28 27.11 5.11 0.16
C VAL A 28 26.59 6.53 0.43
N LEU A 29 25.31 6.65 0.76
CA LEU A 29 24.73 7.97 1.00
C LEU A 29 25.28 8.62 2.27
N ALA A 30 25.69 7.82 3.25
CA ALA A 30 26.29 8.33 4.47
C ALA A 30 27.60 9.07 4.19
N THR A 31 28.30 8.74 3.09
CA THR A 31 29.55 9.43 2.75
C THR A 31 29.34 10.92 2.47
N LYS A 32 28.10 11.31 2.13
CA LYS A 32 27.77 12.72 1.89
C LYS A 32 26.78 13.26 2.93
N GLY A 33 26.59 12.53 4.03
CA GLY A 33 25.72 12.99 5.10
C GLY A 33 24.24 12.81 4.81
N PHE A 34 23.87 12.01 3.81
CA PHE A 34 22.48 11.81 3.39
C PHE A 34 21.81 10.63 4.10
N ALA A 35 22.55 9.88 4.91
CA ALA A 35 22.01 8.73 5.63
C ALA A 35 22.91 8.40 6.80
N LYS A 36 22.39 7.58 7.73
CA LYS A 36 23.24 6.93 8.72
C LYS A 36 23.86 5.69 8.07
N ASP A 37 25.14 5.42 8.35
CA ASP A 37 25.81 4.24 7.86
C ASP A 37 25.40 3.06 8.74
N LEU A 38 24.52 2.24 8.22
CA LEU A 38 24.06 1.11 8.96
C LEU A 38 24.54 -0.17 8.32
N UNK A 39 25.29 -0.70 8.93
CA UNK A 39 25.77 -1.94 8.49
C UNK A 39 24.63 -2.82 8.27
N PHE A 40 24.92 -3.91 7.61
CA PHE A 40 23.93 -4.92 7.29
C PHE A 40 23.20 -5.46 8.53
N GLY A 41 23.93 -5.76 9.54
CA GLY A 41 23.36 -6.32 10.76
C GLY A 41 22.66 -5.31 11.65
N ASN A 42 22.83 -4.03 11.36
CA ASN A 42 22.31 -2.95 12.20
C ASN A 42 21.10 -2.25 11.60
N ILE A 43 20.59 -2.74 10.48
CA ILE A 43 19.35 -2.19 9.94
C ILE A 43 18.23 -2.51 10.92
N ASP A 44 17.48 -1.47 11.30
CA ASP A 44 16.45 -1.60 12.33
C ASP A 44 15.36 -2.54 11.85
N LYS A 45 15.20 -3.65 12.55
CA LYS A 45 14.19 -4.66 12.24
C LYS A 45 13.18 -4.68 13.36
N ALA A 46 11.93 -4.46 13.02
CA ALA A 46 10.87 -4.41 14.02
C ALA A 46 9.60 -5.03 13.48
N PRO A 47 8.82 -5.67 14.33
CA PRO A 47 7.49 -6.09 13.93
C PRO A 47 6.56 -4.87 13.91
N GLU A 48 5.68 -4.82 12.91
CA GLU A 48 4.64 -3.82 12.84
C GLU A 48 3.29 -4.48 13.03
N GLU A 49 2.49 -3.89 13.91
CA GLU A 49 1.12 -4.33 14.10
C GLU A 49 0.19 -3.28 13.53
N ARG A 50 -0.78 -3.74 12.77
CA ARG A 50 -1.75 -2.86 12.14
C ARG A 50 -3.11 -3.00 12.78
N GLU A 51 -3.99 -2.05 12.47
CA GLU A 51 -5.35 -2.07 12.97
C GLU A 51 -6.04 -3.40 12.73
N ARG A 52 -5.66 -4.09 11.67
CA ARG A 52 -6.26 -5.36 11.30
C ARG A 52 -5.68 -6.54 12.09
N GLY A 53 -4.74 -6.29 12.98
CA GLY A 53 -4.22 -7.33 13.85
C GLY A 53 -3.21 -8.27 13.20
N ILE A 54 -2.57 -7.86 12.12
CA ILE A 54 -1.60 -8.68 11.41
C ILE A 54 -0.20 -8.14 11.69
N THR A 55 0.68 -9.00 12.20
CA THR A 55 2.05 -8.63 12.51
C THR A 55 2.93 -8.85 11.30
N ILE A 56 3.72 -7.85 10.94
CA ILE A 56 4.67 -7.90 9.82
C ILE A 56 6.04 -7.52 10.33
N ASN A 57 7.04 -8.33 10.00
CA ASN A 57 8.43 -8.01 10.32
C ASN A 57 8.99 -7.14 9.22
N THR A 58 9.49 -5.97 9.59
CA THR A 58 10.01 -5.02 8.62
C THR A 58 11.33 -4.43 9.09
N ALA A 59 12.09 -3.94 8.14
CA ALA A 59 13.25 -3.10 8.40
C ALA A 59 12.98 -1.75 7.78
N HIS A 60 13.18 -0.69 8.55
CA HIS A 60 12.95 0.68 8.12
C HIS A 60 14.24 1.45 8.15
N VAL A 61 14.53 2.15 7.06
CA VAL A 61 15.64 3.11 7.06
C VAL A 61 15.18 4.38 6.38
N GLU A 62 15.87 5.48 6.67
CA GLU A 62 15.60 6.76 6.04
C GLU A 62 16.88 7.28 5.43
N TYR A 63 16.75 7.90 4.27
CA TYR A 63 17.89 8.53 3.61
C TYR A 63 17.36 9.62 2.68
N GLU A 64 18.28 10.37 2.10
CA GLU A 64 17.84 11.45 1.23
C GLU A 64 18.84 11.61 0.08
N THR A 65 18.36 12.31 -0.93
CA THR A 65 19.20 12.83 -2.00
C THR A 65 19.17 14.35 -1.87
N GLU A 66 19.80 15.05 -2.81
CA GLU A 66 19.68 16.50 -2.82
C GLU A 66 18.23 16.94 -3.04
N ASN A 67 17.44 16.09 -3.69
CA ASN A 67 16.11 16.48 -4.15
C ASN A 67 14.98 15.94 -3.29
N ARG A 68 15.18 14.82 -2.58
CA ARG A 68 14.08 14.13 -1.91
C ARG A 68 14.51 13.49 -0.60
N HIS A 69 13.51 13.26 0.26
CA HIS A 69 13.66 12.45 1.47
C HIS A 69 12.92 11.12 1.25
N TYR A 70 13.60 10.01 1.51
CA TYR A 70 13.05 8.67 1.29
C TYR A 70 12.88 7.92 2.60
N ALA A 71 11.71 7.31 2.77
CA ALA A 71 11.52 6.26 3.76
C ALA A 71 11.53 4.94 3.01
N HIS A 72 12.36 4.02 3.45
CA HIS A 72 12.62 2.77 2.74
C HIS A 72 12.26 1.60 3.64
N ILE A 73 11.44 0.69 3.13
CA ILE A 73 11.04 -0.50 3.87
C ILE A 73 11.59 -1.75 3.19
N ASP A 74 12.08 -2.68 4.00
CA ASP A 74 12.56 -3.97 3.54
C ASP A 74 11.97 -5.02 4.46
N CYS A 75 11.52 -6.16 3.91
CA CYS A 75 10.91 -7.22 4.69
C CYS A 75 11.81 -8.45 4.61
N PRO A 76 12.08 -9.13 5.70
CA PRO A 76 13.03 -10.24 5.70
C PRO A 76 12.55 -11.47 4.97
N UNK A 77 11.38 -11.65 5.01
CA UNK A 77 10.90 -12.85 4.45
C UNK A 77 9.89 -12.53 3.40
N HIS A 78 9.77 -13.59 2.61
CA HIS A 78 8.76 -13.53 1.54
C HIS A 78 7.35 -13.33 2.10
N ALA A 79 6.97 -14.07 3.11
CA ALA A 79 5.64 -13.92 3.71
C ALA A 79 5.40 -12.51 4.21
N ASP A 80 6.43 -11.86 4.74
CA ASP A 80 6.29 -10.49 5.20
C ASP A 80 6.08 -9.53 4.06
N TYR A 81 6.71 -9.77 2.89
CA TYR A 81 6.44 -8.96 1.71
C TYR A 81 4.99 -9.09 1.26
N VAL A 82 4.50 -10.33 1.20
CA VAL A 82 3.11 -10.56 0.79
C VAL A 82 2.15 -9.86 1.74
N LYS A 83 2.35 -10.04 3.03
CA LYS A 83 1.50 -9.40 4.04
C LYS A 83 1.55 -7.88 3.91
N ASN A 84 2.76 -7.31 3.84
CA ASN A 84 2.92 -5.86 3.77
C ASN A 84 2.18 -5.30 2.56
N MET A 85 2.37 -5.93 1.41
CA MET A 85 1.75 -5.40 0.20
C MET A 85 0.23 -5.48 0.26
N ILE A 86 -0.32 -6.60 0.74
CA ILE A 86 -1.77 -6.76 0.79
C ILE A 86 -2.37 -5.86 1.87
N VAL A 87 -1.77 -5.86 3.07
CA VAL A 87 -2.30 -5.06 4.18
C VAL A 87 -2.01 -3.57 4.02
N GLY A 88 -0.94 -3.23 3.29
CA GLY A 88 -0.57 -1.83 3.12
C GLY A 88 0.12 -1.25 4.34
N ALA A 89 0.92 -2.08 5.03
CA ALA A 89 1.66 -1.61 6.20
C ALA A 89 2.58 -0.45 5.84
N ALA A 90 3.14 -0.48 4.62
CA ALA A 90 3.85 0.66 4.07
C ALA A 90 3.37 0.85 2.64
N GLN A 91 2.85 2.02 2.36
CA GLN A 91 2.43 2.35 1.00
C GLN A 91 3.66 2.76 0.22
N MET A 92 3.92 2.09 -0.90
CA MET A 92 5.10 2.38 -1.70
C MET A 92 4.73 3.25 -2.89
N ASP A 93 5.50 4.33 -3.07
CA ASP A 93 5.38 5.19 -4.25
C ASP A 93 6.22 4.64 -5.39
N GLY A 94 7.20 3.83 -5.05
CA GLY A 94 8.01 3.10 -6.02
C GLY A 94 8.64 1.90 -5.35
N ALA A 95 8.97 0.89 -6.14
CA ALA A 95 9.64 -0.30 -5.63
C ALA A 95 10.96 -0.49 -6.34
N ILE A 96 11.97 -0.93 -5.61
CA ILE A 96 13.26 -1.32 -6.16
C ILE A 96 13.24 -2.84 -6.27
N LEU A 97 13.17 -3.34 -7.49
CA LEU A 97 13.19 -4.78 -7.74
C LEU A 97 14.64 -5.23 -7.84
N VAL A 98 15.07 -6.06 -6.91
CA VAL A 98 16.44 -6.55 -6.87
C VAL A 98 16.46 -7.95 -7.50
N VAL A 99 17.22 -8.10 -8.56
CA VAL A 99 17.36 -9.37 -9.27
C VAL A 99 18.84 -9.70 -9.36
N SER A 100 19.20 -10.93 -9.00
CA SER A 100 20.58 -11.39 -9.15
C SER A 100 20.89 -11.66 -10.61
N ALA A 101 21.98 -11.07 -11.10
CA ALA A 101 22.41 -11.31 -12.47
C ALA A 101 22.81 -12.76 -12.70
N THR A 102 23.21 -13.47 -11.64
CA THR A 102 23.61 -14.87 -11.77
C THR A 102 22.42 -15.81 -11.95
N ASP A 103 21.25 -15.43 -11.43
CA ASP A 103 20.07 -16.30 -11.45
C ASP A 103 18.98 -15.84 -12.38
N GLY A 104 18.89 -14.52 -12.61
CA GLY A 104 17.78 -13.95 -13.34
C GLY A 104 16.48 -13.99 -12.53
N PRO A 105 15.36 -13.66 -13.18
CA PRO A 105 14.07 -13.67 -12.48
C PRO A 105 13.72 -15.06 -11.97
N MET A 106 13.20 -15.12 -10.75
CA MET A 106 12.86 -16.35 -10.05
C MET A 106 11.39 -16.28 -9.63
N PRO A 107 10.82 -17.35 -9.07
CA PRO A 107 9.38 -17.35 -8.76
C PRO A 107 8.93 -16.21 -7.86
N GLN A 108 9.70 -15.85 -6.82
CA GLN A 108 9.30 -14.74 -5.96
C GLN A 108 9.43 -13.40 -6.68
N THR A 109 10.34 -13.30 -7.65
CA THR A 109 10.41 -12.10 -8.49
C THR A 109 9.07 -11.85 -9.18
N ARG A 110 8.53 -12.89 -9.81
CA ARG A 110 7.24 -12.81 -10.49
C ARG A 110 6.13 -12.43 -9.53
N GLU A 111 6.11 -13.09 -8.39
CA GLU A 111 5.04 -12.88 -7.41
C GLU A 111 5.07 -11.46 -6.87
N HIS A 112 6.26 -10.93 -6.59
CA HIS A 112 6.39 -9.57 -6.07
C HIS A 112 5.96 -8.53 -7.11
N ILE A 113 6.30 -8.75 -8.38
CA ILE A 113 5.87 -7.83 -9.43
C ILE A 113 4.34 -7.85 -9.56
N LEU A 114 3.75 -9.04 -9.56
CA LEU A 114 2.29 -9.15 -9.62
C LEU A 114 1.63 -8.42 -8.46
N LEU A 115 2.11 -8.65 -7.24
CA LEU A 115 1.54 -7.98 -6.07
C LEU A 115 1.73 -6.47 -6.16
N ALA A 116 2.89 -6.01 -6.60
CA ALA A 116 3.12 -4.58 -6.74
C ALA A 116 2.09 -3.95 -7.67
N LYS A 117 1.78 -4.64 -8.78
CA LYS A 117 0.77 -4.14 -9.70
C LYS A 117 -0.61 -4.12 -9.06
N GLN A 118 -0.97 -5.20 -8.37
CA GLN A 118 -2.29 -5.33 -7.77
C GLN A 118 -2.54 -4.30 -6.67
N VAL A 119 -1.50 -3.93 -5.93
CA VAL A 119 -1.67 -2.92 -4.87
C VAL A 119 -1.34 -1.51 -5.35
N ASN A 120 -1.21 -1.33 -6.66
CA ASN A 120 -1.07 -0.01 -7.30
C ASN A 120 0.23 0.71 -6.94
N VAL A 121 1.33 -0.01 -6.84
CA VAL A 121 2.65 0.63 -6.77
C VAL A 121 2.87 1.31 -8.13
N PRO A 122 3.06 2.64 -8.17
CA PRO A 122 3.08 3.32 -9.47
C PRO A 122 4.25 2.96 -10.37
N LYS A 123 5.43 2.74 -9.81
CA LYS A 123 6.62 2.53 -10.61
C LYS A 123 7.53 1.49 -9.97
N VAL A 124 8.23 0.75 -10.81
CA VAL A 124 9.25 -0.20 -10.38
C VAL A 124 10.55 0.19 -11.06
N ILE A 125 11.65 0.20 -10.31
CA ILE A 125 13.00 0.37 -10.84
C ILE A 125 13.75 -0.91 -10.53
N VAL A 126 14.65 -1.32 -11.41
CA VAL A 126 15.37 -2.58 -11.26
C VAL A 126 16.82 -2.31 -10.85
N PHE A 127 17.26 -3.00 -9.80
CA PHE A 127 18.68 -3.08 -9.49
C PHE A 127 19.15 -4.49 -9.85
N LEU A 128 19.95 -4.60 -10.90
CA LEU A 128 20.51 -5.86 -11.35
C LEU A 128 21.79 -6.09 -10.55
N ASN A 129 21.67 -6.97 -9.55
CA ASN A 129 22.69 -7.14 -8.52
C ASN A 129 23.65 -8.27 -8.87
N LYS A 130 24.78 -8.29 -8.22
CA LYS A 130 25.81 -9.34 -8.38
C LYS A 130 26.41 -9.38 -9.77
N CYS A 131 26.46 -8.22 -10.42
CA CYS A 131 27.04 -8.14 -11.76
C CYS A 131 28.55 -8.43 -11.77
N ASP A 132 29.20 -8.23 -10.60
CA ASP A 132 30.62 -8.58 -10.44
C ASP A 132 30.88 -10.09 -10.61
N MET A 133 29.85 -10.91 -10.50
CA MET A 133 29.96 -12.36 -10.62
C MET A 133 29.67 -12.87 -12.02
N VAL A 134 29.38 -11.98 -12.97
CA VAL A 134 29.06 -12.35 -14.34
C VAL A 134 30.01 -11.63 -15.27
N ASP A 135 30.85 -12.39 -15.96
CA ASP A 135 31.89 -11.82 -16.85
C ASP A 135 31.37 -11.48 -18.25
N ASP A 136 30.29 -12.13 -18.67
CA ASP A 136 29.80 -12.05 -20.02
C ASP A 136 28.72 -10.97 -20.15
N ALA A 137 29.03 -9.91 -20.89
CA ALA A 137 28.09 -8.81 -21.10
C ALA A 137 26.80 -9.27 -21.80
N ASP A 138 26.90 -10.28 -22.67
CA ASP A 138 25.72 -10.80 -23.35
C ASP A 138 24.76 -11.49 -22.38
N MET A 139 25.31 -12.12 -21.35
CA MET A 139 24.46 -12.72 -20.32
C MET A 139 23.72 -11.68 -19.53
N LEU A 140 24.36 -10.56 -19.20
CA LEU A 140 23.69 -9.47 -18.50
C LEU A 140 22.54 -8.91 -19.34
N GLU A 141 22.80 -8.73 -20.63
CA GLU A 141 21.77 -8.22 -21.54
C GLU A 141 20.59 -9.19 -21.63
N LEU A 142 20.87 -10.48 -21.65
CA LEU A 142 19.81 -11.49 -21.70
C LEU A 142 18.94 -11.43 -20.45
N VAL A 143 19.56 -11.30 -19.28
CA VAL A 143 18.80 -11.20 -18.03
C VAL A 143 17.96 -9.91 -18.02
N GLU A 144 18.52 -8.80 -18.49
CA GLU A 144 17.75 -7.56 -18.60
C GLU A 144 16.54 -7.72 -19.50
N ASP A 145 16.69 -8.42 -20.63
CA ASP A 145 15.57 -8.66 -21.52
C ASP A 145 14.50 -9.51 -20.86
N GLU A 146 14.90 -10.53 -20.08
CA GLU A 146 13.95 -11.33 -19.33
C GLU A 146 13.17 -10.50 -18.33
N ILE A 147 13.85 -9.58 -17.64
CA ILE A 147 13.21 -8.72 -16.65
C ILE A 147 12.21 -7.78 -17.35
N LYS A 148 12.61 -7.20 -18.48
CA LYS A 148 11.71 -6.31 -19.23
C LYS A 148 10.46 -7.04 -19.69
N ASP A 149 10.61 -8.26 -20.21
CA ASP A 149 9.47 -9.06 -20.65
C ASP A 149 8.54 -9.36 -19.47
N LEU A 150 9.13 -9.69 -18.33
CA LEU A 150 8.34 -10.00 -17.14
C LEU A 150 7.56 -8.79 -16.66
N LEU A 151 8.20 -7.61 -16.64
CA LEU A 151 7.50 -6.38 -16.27
C LEU A 151 6.36 -6.08 -17.24
N ASN A 152 6.60 -6.23 -18.54
CA ASN A 152 5.56 -6.02 -19.55
C ASN A 152 4.40 -6.99 -19.36
N GLN A 153 4.69 -8.23 -18.98
CA GLN A 153 3.66 -9.24 -18.75
C GLN A 153 2.69 -8.80 -17.67
N TYR A 154 3.16 -8.05 -16.68
CA TYR A 154 2.32 -7.59 -15.57
C TYR A 154 1.95 -6.11 -15.70
N ASP A 155 2.03 -5.58 -16.91
CA ASP A 155 1.55 -4.23 -17.25
C ASP A 155 2.37 -3.09 -16.65
N PHE A 156 3.63 -3.36 -16.32
CA PHE A 156 4.59 -2.28 -16.08
C PHE A 156 5.32 -2.02 -17.41
N PRO A 157 5.72 -0.77 -17.66
CA PRO A 157 6.39 -0.46 -18.95
C PRO A 157 7.84 -0.89 -18.92
N GLY A 158 8.08 -2.18 -19.18
CA GLY A 158 9.40 -2.77 -19.04
C GLY A 158 10.47 -2.10 -19.89
N ASP A 159 10.11 -1.66 -21.10
CA ASP A 159 11.09 -1.04 -21.98
C ASP A 159 11.53 0.34 -21.51
N GLU A 160 10.71 1.01 -20.70
CA GLU A 160 11.04 2.33 -20.13
C GLU A 160 11.67 2.24 -18.74
N THR A 161 11.55 1.09 -18.09
CA THR A 161 11.97 0.92 -16.70
C THR A 161 13.50 1.02 -16.62
N PRO A 162 14.03 1.88 -15.74
CA PRO A 162 15.48 1.92 -15.52
C PRO A 162 15.97 0.61 -14.92
N ILE A 163 17.05 0.08 -15.48
CA ILE A 163 17.75 -1.09 -14.93
C ILE A 163 19.18 -0.65 -14.64
N ILE A 164 19.54 -0.70 -13.37
CA ILE A 164 20.86 -0.27 -12.90
C ILE A 164 21.68 -1.53 -12.61
N ARG A 165 22.81 -1.70 -13.30
CA ARG A 165 23.72 -2.81 -13.07
C ARG A 165 24.68 -2.48 -11.93
N GLY A 166 24.92 -3.42 -11.03
CA GLY A 166 25.88 -3.17 -9.97
C GLY A 166 26.08 -4.36 -9.07
N SER A 167 26.85 -4.12 -8.00
CA SER A 167 27.05 -5.08 -6.93
C SER A 167 26.82 -4.34 -5.62
N ALA A 168 25.77 -4.69 -4.93
CA ALA A 168 25.47 -4.06 -3.64
C ALA A 168 26.58 -4.36 -2.63
N LEU A 169 27.11 -5.59 -2.64
CA LEU A 169 28.16 -5.96 -1.73
C LEU A 169 29.40 -5.09 -1.95
N LYS A 170 29.85 -4.98 -3.21
CA LYS A 170 31.04 -4.19 -3.52
C LYS A 170 30.83 -2.71 -3.22
N ALA A 171 29.63 -2.19 -3.49
CA ALA A 171 29.33 -0.79 -3.19
C ALA A 171 29.41 -0.53 -1.69
N GLY A 172 28.83 -1.45 -0.89
CA GLY A 172 28.87 -1.30 0.56
C GLY A 172 30.25 -1.41 1.15
N GLU A 173 31.12 -2.23 0.54
CA GLU A 173 32.50 -2.38 0.97
C GLU A 173 33.37 -1.19 0.53
N ASN A 174 32.96 -0.47 -0.51
CA ASN A 174 33.73 0.61 -1.10
C ASN A 174 32.84 1.85 -1.28
N PRO A 175 32.26 2.37 -0.18
CA PRO A 175 31.22 3.40 -0.33
C PRO A 175 31.75 4.74 -0.79
N THR A 176 33.05 5.00 -0.65
CA THR A 176 33.65 6.26 -1.09
C THR A 176 34.13 6.21 -2.54
N ASP A 177 34.08 5.06 -3.18
CA ASP A 177 34.53 4.88 -4.57
C ASP A 177 33.42 5.33 -5.52
N GLU A 178 33.18 6.62 -5.55
CA GLU A 178 31.99 7.20 -6.20
C GLU A 178 31.96 6.93 -7.71
N ALA A 179 33.11 6.93 -8.37
CA ALA A 179 33.18 6.69 -9.80
C ALA A 179 33.30 5.21 -10.15
N GLY A 180 33.46 4.35 -9.15
CA GLY A 180 33.66 2.92 -9.34
C GLY A 180 32.58 2.07 -8.69
N HIS A 181 32.93 1.39 -7.58
CA HIS A 181 32.01 0.43 -6.96
C HIS A 181 30.73 1.06 -6.43
N ALA A 182 30.78 2.32 -5.97
CA ALA A 182 29.59 2.98 -5.44
C ALA A 182 28.75 3.68 -6.53
N LYS A 183 29.26 3.79 -7.74
CA LYS A 183 28.53 4.49 -8.80
C LYS A 183 27.13 3.93 -9.04
N PRO A 184 26.93 2.61 -9.08
CA PRO A 184 25.57 2.11 -9.31
C PRO A 184 24.55 2.56 -8.25
N ILE A 185 25.00 2.75 -7.00
CA ILE A 185 24.08 3.24 -5.97
C ILE A 185 23.68 4.69 -6.26
N TRP A 186 24.65 5.53 -6.65
CA TRP A 186 24.31 6.91 -7.04
C TRP A 186 23.40 6.94 -8.27
N ASP A 187 23.64 6.04 -9.24
CA ASP A 187 22.78 5.94 -10.41
C ASP A 187 21.38 5.49 -10.01
N LEU A 188 21.27 4.57 -9.05
CA LEU A 188 19.97 4.11 -8.56
C LEU A 188 19.21 5.27 -7.91
N MET A 189 19.91 6.07 -7.10
CA MET A 189 19.26 7.22 -6.46
C MET A 189 18.79 8.24 -7.51
N ALA A 190 19.62 8.51 -8.52
CA ALA A 190 19.23 9.42 -9.59
C ALA A 190 18.01 8.90 -10.33
N ALA A 191 17.95 7.60 -10.58
CA ALA A 191 16.80 7.00 -11.24
C ALA A 191 15.54 7.10 -10.39
N LEU A 192 15.66 6.88 -9.08
CA LEU A 192 14.53 7.06 -8.18
C LEU A 192 14.00 8.48 -8.22
N ASP A 193 14.92 9.47 -8.15
CA ASP A 193 14.50 10.87 -8.17
C ASP A 193 13.79 11.23 -9.47
N GLU A 194 14.22 10.67 -10.57
CA GLU A 194 13.69 11.02 -11.89
C GLU A 194 12.43 10.25 -12.25
N TYR A 195 12.39 8.97 -11.95
CA TYR A 195 11.37 8.06 -12.49
C TYR A 195 10.18 7.86 -11.55
N VAL A 196 10.40 7.86 -10.23
CA VAL A 196 9.33 7.61 -9.27
C VAL A 196 8.62 8.93 -8.97
N PRO A 197 7.28 8.98 -9.09
CA PRO A 197 6.58 10.25 -8.87
C PRO A 197 6.55 10.62 -7.38
N VAL A 198 6.55 11.93 -7.12
CA VAL A 198 6.24 12.42 -5.78
C VAL A 198 4.75 12.22 -5.57
N PRO A 199 4.33 11.58 -4.47
CA PRO A 199 2.90 11.34 -4.29
C PRO A 199 2.11 12.63 -4.07
N GLU A 200 0.87 12.60 -4.49
CA GLU A 200 -0.07 13.69 -4.21
C GLU A 200 -0.30 13.75 -2.69
N ARG A 201 -0.31 14.96 -2.14
CA ARG A 201 -0.56 15.10 -0.70
C ARG A 201 -1.99 14.66 -0.39
N GLU A 202 -2.18 14.01 0.76
CA GLU A 202 -3.50 13.52 1.16
C GLU A 202 -4.50 14.67 1.27
N THR A 203 -4.04 15.86 1.69
CA THR A 203 -4.91 17.02 1.86
C THR A 203 -5.44 17.60 0.54
N THR A 204 -4.77 17.32 -0.59
CA THR A 204 -5.22 17.84 -1.88
C THR A 204 -6.06 16.85 -2.68
N LYS A 205 -6.19 15.62 -2.20
CA LYS A 205 -7.08 14.64 -2.81
C LYS A 205 -8.53 15.02 -2.53
N PRO A 206 -9.49 14.45 -3.28
CA PRO A 206 -10.90 14.74 -2.96
C PRO A 206 -11.25 14.34 -1.53
N PHE A 207 -12.09 15.14 -0.90
CA PHE A 207 -12.51 14.90 0.48
C PHE A 207 -13.22 13.56 0.62
N LEU A 208 -12.85 12.82 1.67
CA LEU A 208 -13.53 11.59 2.05
C LEU A 208 -13.37 11.39 3.54
N MET A 209 -14.48 11.14 4.23
CA MET A 209 -14.48 10.83 5.66
C MET A 209 -15.46 9.69 5.92
N PRO A 210 -14.95 8.54 6.39
CA PRO A 210 -15.86 7.47 6.81
C PRO A 210 -16.66 7.88 8.04
N VAL A 211 -17.94 7.48 8.06
CA VAL A 211 -18.83 7.80 9.18
C VAL A 211 -18.56 6.84 10.33
N GLU A 212 -18.23 7.37 11.50
CA GLU A 212 -18.06 6.56 12.70
C GLU A 212 -19.30 6.60 13.57
N ASP A 213 -19.72 7.80 14.01
CA ASP A 213 -20.89 7.97 14.85
C ASP A 213 -21.75 9.10 14.33
N VAL A 214 -23.03 9.04 14.67
CA VAL A 214 -24.00 10.06 14.28
C VAL A 214 -24.75 10.52 15.53
N PHE A 215 -24.85 11.82 15.68
CA PHE A 215 -25.56 12.42 16.83
C PHE A 215 -26.55 13.47 16.33
N SER A 216 -27.62 13.62 17.10
CA SER A 216 -28.53 14.74 16.91
C SER A 216 -28.30 15.74 18.04
N ILE A 217 -28.04 16.99 17.67
CA ILE A 217 -27.81 18.04 18.67
C ILE A 217 -28.98 19.01 18.57
N LYS A 218 -29.67 19.18 19.71
CA LYS A 218 -30.84 20.05 19.76
C LYS A 218 -30.45 21.47 19.35
N GLY A 219 -31.19 22.00 18.42
CA GLY A 219 -30.96 23.37 17.93
C GLY A 219 -29.88 23.48 16.88
N ARG A 220 -29.14 22.42 16.57
CA ARG A 220 -28.05 22.48 15.61
C ARG A 220 -28.16 21.46 14.47
N GLY A 221 -28.82 20.30 14.73
CA GLY A 221 -29.03 19.31 13.70
C GLY A 221 -28.18 18.06 13.88
N THR A 222 -27.88 17.42 12.78
CA THR A 222 -27.17 16.16 12.76
C THR A 222 -25.66 16.38 12.63
N VAL A 223 -24.91 15.73 13.54
CA VAL A 223 -23.46 15.76 13.53
C VAL A 223 -22.93 14.36 13.24
N VAL A 224 -22.01 14.27 12.28
CA VAL A 224 -21.35 13.01 11.93
C VAL A 224 -19.89 13.12 12.37
N THR A 225 -19.40 12.12 13.11
CA THR A 225 -18.00 12.11 13.53
C THR A 225 -17.22 11.07 12.75
N GLY A 226 -15.94 11.33 12.60
CA GLY A 226 -15.02 10.43 11.93
C GLY A 226 -13.65 11.04 11.77
N ARG A 227 -12.78 10.26 11.13
CA ARG A 227 -11.46 10.75 10.78
C ARG A 227 -11.44 11.01 9.28
N ILE A 228 -10.99 12.20 8.90
CA ILE A 228 -10.89 12.54 7.48
C ILE A 228 -9.78 11.69 6.86
N GLU A 229 -10.15 10.89 5.87
CA GLU A 229 -9.22 9.99 5.20
C GLU A 229 -8.40 10.74 4.17
N THR A 230 -9.04 11.56 3.35
CA THR A 230 -8.37 12.38 2.32
C THR A 230 -9.07 13.72 2.21
N GLY A 231 -8.34 14.70 1.70
CA GLY A 231 -8.90 15.98 1.32
C GLY A 231 -9.00 16.99 2.44
N THR A 232 -9.68 18.07 2.12
CA THR A 232 -9.96 19.16 3.04
C THR A 232 -11.45 19.48 2.95
N ILE A 233 -12.07 19.75 4.09
CA ILE A 233 -13.48 20.13 4.15
C ILE A 233 -13.61 21.46 4.87
N LYS A 234 -14.51 22.31 4.41
CA LYS A 234 -14.77 23.57 5.07
C LYS A 234 -16.26 23.88 5.08
N ILE A 235 -16.64 24.76 5.98
CA ILE A 235 -18.03 25.21 6.06
C ILE A 235 -18.47 25.75 4.71
N GLY A 236 -19.65 25.31 4.27
CA GLY A 236 -20.21 25.71 2.99
C GLY A 236 -19.99 24.70 1.88
N ASP A 237 -19.11 23.72 2.09
CA ASP A 237 -18.85 22.71 1.05
C ASP A 237 -20.05 21.81 0.86
N ALA A 238 -20.36 21.54 -0.42
CA ALA A 238 -21.37 20.56 -0.79
C ALA A 238 -20.71 19.18 -0.86
N ILE A 239 -21.34 18.20 -0.26
CA ILE A 239 -20.85 16.83 -0.25
C ILE A 239 -21.99 15.87 -0.51
N GLU A 240 -21.64 14.58 -0.62
CA GLU A 240 -22.67 13.54 -0.65
C GLU A 240 -22.34 12.43 0.34
N ILE A 241 -23.40 11.76 0.78
CA ILE A 241 -23.34 10.62 1.68
C ILE A 241 -23.48 9.37 0.80
N VAL A 242 -22.49 8.48 0.82
CA VAL A 242 -22.40 7.37 -0.15
C VAL A 242 -22.32 6.04 0.56
N GLY A 243 -23.08 5.06 0.07
CA GLY A 243 -23.04 3.68 0.54
C GLY A 243 -24.26 3.31 1.33
N LEU A 244 -24.54 2.02 1.40
CA LEU A 244 -25.63 1.40 2.18
C LEU A 244 -27.02 1.92 1.80
N ALA A 245 -27.12 2.62 0.68
CA ALA A 245 -28.36 3.15 0.15
C ALA A 245 -28.27 3.11 -1.37
N ASP A 246 -29.43 3.16 -2.02
CA ASP A 246 -29.49 3.03 -3.49
C ASP A 246 -28.84 4.19 -4.22
N ALA A 247 -28.87 5.38 -3.63
CA ALA A 247 -28.35 6.59 -4.27
C ALA A 247 -27.73 7.48 -3.22
N PRO A 248 -26.72 8.30 -3.62
CA PRO A 248 -26.12 9.24 -2.67
C PRO A 248 -27.11 10.32 -2.26
N THR A 249 -26.95 10.83 -1.05
CA THR A 249 -27.72 11.96 -0.54
C THR A 249 -26.81 13.18 -0.49
N GLU A 250 -27.25 14.29 -1.08
CA GLU A 250 -26.48 15.52 -1.08
C GLU A 250 -26.79 16.35 0.15
N THR A 251 -25.76 17.01 0.68
CA THR A 251 -25.93 17.94 1.78
C THR A 251 -24.80 18.97 1.74
N THR A 252 -24.85 19.92 2.68
CA THR A 252 -23.86 20.97 2.81
C THR A 252 -23.34 20.95 4.24
N ILE A 253 -22.03 21.18 4.40
CA ILE A 253 -21.41 21.25 5.71
C ILE A 253 -21.68 22.61 6.31
N THR A 254 -22.32 22.63 7.50
CA THR A 254 -22.63 23.89 8.17
C THR A 254 -21.77 24.11 9.41
N GLY A 255 -20.94 23.15 9.80
CA GLY A 255 -20.03 23.33 10.92
C GLY A 255 -18.97 22.27 10.93
N VAL A 256 -17.80 22.61 11.43
CA VAL A 256 -16.67 21.70 11.62
C VAL A 256 -16.23 21.85 13.06
N GLU A 257 -16.20 20.73 13.81
CA GLU A 257 -15.85 20.75 15.23
C GLU A 257 -14.72 19.79 15.54
N MET A 258 -13.79 20.23 16.38
CA MET A 258 -12.72 19.39 16.91
C MET A 258 -12.45 19.86 18.34
N PHE A 259 -12.24 18.89 19.25
CA PHE A 259 -11.92 19.22 20.65
C PHE A 259 -12.97 20.16 21.27
N HIS A 260 -14.25 19.97 20.92
CA HIS A 260 -15.37 20.78 21.43
C HIS A 260 -15.29 22.25 20.99
N LYS A 261 -14.51 22.56 19.96
CA LYS A 261 -14.39 23.90 19.42
C LYS A 261 -14.78 23.90 17.96
N GLN A 262 -15.26 25.04 17.49
CA GLN A 262 -15.61 25.21 16.08
C GLN A 262 -14.41 25.68 15.28
N PHE A 263 -14.27 25.13 14.09
CA PHE A 263 -13.20 25.48 13.15
C PHE A 263 -13.83 25.79 11.80
N GLU A 264 -13.07 26.47 10.94
CA GLU A 264 -13.57 26.75 9.60
C GLU A 264 -13.34 25.60 8.65
N LYS A 265 -12.33 24.78 8.92
CA LYS A 265 -12.00 23.67 8.03
C LYS A 265 -11.36 22.50 8.80
N GLY A 266 -11.37 21.32 8.15
CA GLY A 266 -10.66 20.14 8.63
C GLY A 266 -9.89 19.53 7.49
N GLU A 267 -8.83 18.79 7.80
CA GLU A 267 -7.93 18.19 6.80
C GLU A 267 -7.69 16.72 7.09
N ALA A 268 -7.24 16.02 6.04
CA ALA A 268 -6.87 14.61 6.16
C ALA A 268 -6.04 14.35 7.40
N GLY A 269 -6.39 13.29 8.14
CA GLY A 269 -5.74 12.91 9.37
C GLY A 269 -6.42 13.41 10.63
N MET A 270 -7.32 14.38 10.50
CA MET A 270 -7.99 14.97 11.68
C MET A 270 -9.26 14.20 12.01
N ASN A 271 -9.50 14.03 13.31
CA ASN A 271 -10.78 13.54 13.81
C ASN A 271 -11.68 14.74 14.04
N CYS A 272 -12.87 14.71 13.46
CA CYS A 272 -13.76 15.85 13.60
C CYS A 272 -15.22 15.45 13.57
N GLY A 273 -16.06 16.40 13.94
CA GLY A 273 -17.51 16.31 13.78
C GLY A 273 -17.95 17.31 12.74
N LEU A 274 -18.80 16.84 11.82
CA LEU A 274 -19.33 17.70 10.75
C LEU A 274 -20.81 17.83 10.89
N LEU A 275 -21.31 19.09 10.88
CA LEU A 275 -22.73 19.35 10.91
C LEU A 275 -23.27 19.33 9.50
N LEU A 276 -24.38 18.62 9.30
CA LEU A 276 -24.96 18.40 7.98
C LEU A 276 -26.30 19.16 7.88
N ARG A 277 -26.48 19.92 6.82
CA ARG A 277 -27.71 20.66 6.59
C ARG A 277 -28.84 19.73 6.16
N GLY A 278 -29.96 19.79 6.87
CA GLY A 278 -31.18 19.12 6.43
C GLY A 278 -31.17 17.62 6.42
N ILE A 279 -30.28 17.01 7.19
CA ILE A 279 -30.15 15.56 7.26
C ILE A 279 -30.61 15.09 8.64
N ASP A 280 -31.55 14.16 8.68
CA ASP A 280 -31.98 13.55 9.93
C ASP A 280 -30.97 12.52 10.37
N LYS A 281 -30.87 12.33 11.69
CA LYS A 281 -29.97 11.35 12.27
C LYS A 281 -30.16 9.96 11.66
N ASP A 282 -31.42 9.60 11.35
CA ASP A 282 -31.72 8.28 10.82
C ASP A 282 -31.40 8.11 9.34
N SER A 283 -31.00 9.21 8.67
CA SER A 283 -30.70 9.19 7.24
C SER A 283 -29.21 9.02 6.95
N VAL A 284 -28.37 8.88 7.97
CA VAL A 284 -26.94 8.66 7.81
C VAL A 284 -26.50 7.67 8.87
N GLN A 285 -25.54 6.79 8.54
CA GLN A 285 -25.17 5.74 9.46
C GLN A 285 -23.72 5.32 9.27
N ARG A 286 -23.19 4.71 10.32
CA ARG A 286 -21.86 4.10 10.29
C ARG A 286 -21.78 3.14 9.10
N GLY A 287 -20.64 3.18 8.40
CA GLY A 287 -20.44 2.37 7.22
C GLY A 287 -20.58 3.14 5.92
N GLN A 288 -21.25 4.29 5.97
CA GLN A 288 -21.27 5.20 4.84
C GLN A 288 -20.04 6.10 4.87
N VAL A 289 -19.82 6.83 3.79
CA VAL A 289 -18.77 7.85 3.76
C VAL A 289 -19.39 9.18 3.38
N LEU A 290 -18.77 10.27 3.86
CA LEU A 290 -19.01 11.61 3.36
C LEU A 290 -17.94 11.89 2.32
N ALA A 291 -18.29 12.36 1.15
CA ALA A 291 -17.32 12.52 0.08
C ALA A 291 -17.64 13.73 -0.78
N ALA A 292 -16.60 14.28 -1.40
CA ALA A 292 -16.80 15.31 -2.43
C ALA A 292 -17.67 14.71 -3.53
N LYS A 293 -18.57 15.54 -4.06
CA LYS A 293 -19.58 15.09 -4.98
C LYS A 293 -18.97 14.40 -6.20
N GLY A 294 -19.47 13.22 -6.53
CA GLY A 294 -19.07 12.50 -7.74
C GLY A 294 -17.72 11.84 -7.70
N THR A 295 -17.07 11.76 -6.53
CA THR A 295 -15.70 11.27 -6.47
C THR A 295 -15.59 9.79 -6.09
N ILE A 296 -16.65 9.18 -5.55
CA ILE A 296 -16.64 7.77 -5.21
C ILE A 296 -18.06 7.24 -5.37
N THR A 297 -18.18 5.97 -5.76
CA THR A 297 -19.48 5.33 -5.94
C THR A 297 -19.57 4.06 -5.13
N PRO A 298 -20.79 3.61 -4.80
CA PRO A 298 -20.93 2.38 -4.02
C PRO A 298 -20.96 1.15 -4.93
N HIS A 299 -20.41 0.06 -4.42
CA HIS A 299 -20.32 -1.21 -5.17
C HIS A 299 -20.47 -2.37 -4.21
N ASN A 300 -20.91 -3.52 -4.74
CA ASN A 300 -21.04 -4.72 -3.90
C ASN A 300 -20.34 -5.93 -4.48
N LYS A 301 -19.72 -5.81 -5.65
CA LYS A 301 -19.02 -6.97 -6.22
C LYS A 301 -17.65 -6.55 -6.71
N PHE A 302 -16.64 -7.30 -6.28
CA PHE A 302 -15.27 -6.90 -6.60
C PHE A 302 -14.33 -8.10 -6.58
N GLY A 303 -13.20 -7.95 -7.27
CA GLY A 303 -12.09 -8.87 -7.18
C GLY A 303 -11.08 -8.35 -6.18
N ALA A 304 -10.39 -9.25 -5.51
CA ALA A 304 -9.44 -8.87 -4.47
C ALA A 304 -8.28 -9.84 -4.41
N GLU A 305 -7.16 -9.35 -3.94
CA GLU A 305 -6.04 -10.18 -3.51
C GLU A 305 -6.10 -10.24 -1.99
N ILE A 306 -6.07 -11.45 -1.43
CA ILE A 306 -6.17 -11.61 0.03
C ILE A 306 -5.01 -12.41 0.58
N TYR A 307 -4.74 -12.23 1.86
CA TYR A 307 -3.87 -13.08 2.67
C TYR A 307 -4.72 -13.69 3.78
N VAL A 308 -4.62 -15.01 3.95
CA VAL A 308 -5.38 -15.73 4.97
C VAL A 308 -4.44 -16.04 6.13
N LEU A 309 -4.76 -15.53 7.31
CA LEU A 309 -3.91 -15.70 8.48
C LEU A 309 -3.73 -17.17 8.82
N LYS A 310 -2.51 -17.53 9.24
CA LYS A 310 -2.23 -18.87 9.77
C LYS A 310 -2.90 -19.05 11.13
N LYS A 311 -3.11 -20.31 11.52
CA LYS A 311 -3.61 -20.61 12.85
C LYS A 311 -2.77 -19.94 13.94
N GLU A 312 -1.44 -19.96 13.77
CA GLU A 312 -0.53 -19.36 14.75
C GLU A 312 -0.65 -17.85 14.83
N GLU A 313 -1.21 -17.24 13.79
CA GLU A 313 -1.43 -15.78 13.77
C GLU A 313 -2.84 -15.41 14.26
N GLY A 314 -3.59 -16.39 14.72
CA GLY A 314 -4.97 -16.17 15.18
C GLY A 314 -6.01 -16.43 14.11
N GLY A 315 -5.60 -17.01 12.99
CA GLY A 315 -6.51 -17.25 11.87
C GLY A 315 -7.29 -18.55 11.99
N ARG A 316 -7.87 -18.95 10.87
CA ARG A 316 -8.65 -20.19 10.79
C ARG A 316 -7.74 -21.39 10.94
N HIS A 317 -8.35 -22.49 11.42
CA HIS A 317 -7.66 -23.77 11.52
C HIS A 317 -7.85 -24.63 10.27
N THR A 318 -8.86 -24.31 9.47
CA THR A 318 -9.24 -25.11 8.31
C THR A 318 -9.29 -24.23 7.07
N PRO A 319 -9.18 -24.84 5.88
CA PRO A 319 -9.33 -24.05 4.65
C PRO A 319 -10.79 -23.62 4.45
N PHE A 320 -10.98 -22.69 3.52
CA PHE A 320 -12.33 -22.37 3.09
C PHE A 320 -12.48 -22.56 1.58
N MET A 321 -13.72 -22.73 1.16
CA MET A 321 -14.04 -23.02 -0.23
C MET A 321 -15.03 -21.97 -0.75
N SER A 322 -15.35 -22.04 -2.05
CA SER A 322 -16.33 -21.13 -2.62
C SER A 322 -17.65 -21.23 -1.83
N GLY A 323 -18.27 -20.08 -1.64
CA GLY A 323 -19.46 -19.98 -0.83
C GLY A 323 -19.22 -19.56 0.60
N TYR A 324 -17.97 -19.45 1.00
CA TYR A 324 -17.59 -18.92 2.32
C TYR A 324 -18.19 -17.54 2.53
N LYS A 325 -18.81 -17.29 3.68
CA LYS A 325 -19.52 -16.03 3.95
C LYS A 325 -19.06 -15.34 5.22
N PRO A 326 -17.84 -14.77 5.21
CA PRO A 326 -17.37 -14.05 6.39
C PRO A 326 -17.90 -12.62 6.41
N GLN A 327 -17.42 -11.85 7.40
CA GLN A 327 -17.63 -10.42 7.44
C GLN A 327 -16.41 -9.73 6.82
N PHE A 328 -16.66 -8.66 6.08
CA PHE A 328 -15.62 -7.82 5.50
C PHE A 328 -15.64 -6.49 6.25
N PHE A 329 -14.57 -6.21 6.98
CA PHE A 329 -14.47 -4.94 7.71
C PHE A 329 -13.92 -3.90 6.76
N ILE A 330 -14.78 -2.99 6.36
CA ILE A 330 -14.46 -1.97 5.36
C ILE A 330 -14.62 -0.62 6.03
N ARG A 331 -13.51 0.10 6.18
CA ARG A 331 -13.44 1.38 6.87
C ARG A 331 -13.99 1.29 8.30
N THR A 332 -15.28 1.47 8.51
CA THR A 332 -15.83 1.57 9.86
C THR A 332 -16.88 0.52 10.18
N THR A 333 -17.17 -0.41 9.27
CA THR A 333 -18.24 -1.38 9.53
C THR A 333 -17.94 -2.72 8.90
N ASP A 334 -18.56 -3.77 9.48
CA ASP A 334 -18.55 -5.12 8.92
C ASP A 334 -19.71 -5.29 7.96
N VAL A 335 -19.44 -5.91 6.81
CA VAL A 335 -20.48 -6.25 5.85
C VAL A 335 -20.30 -7.72 5.47
N THR A 336 -21.39 -8.50 5.55
CA THR A 336 -21.33 -9.90 5.13
C THR A 336 -21.14 -9.98 3.62
N GLY A 337 -20.28 -10.90 3.19
CA GLY A 337 -20.08 -11.13 1.76
C GLY A 337 -19.79 -12.58 1.47
N THR A 338 -20.05 -12.99 0.23
CA THR A 338 -19.77 -14.33 -0.24
C THR A 338 -18.49 -14.34 -1.05
N VAL A 339 -17.62 -15.29 -0.74
CA VAL A 339 -16.35 -15.47 -1.46
C VAL A 339 -16.53 -16.51 -2.54
N ASN A 340 -16.13 -16.16 -3.77
CA ASN A 340 -16.09 -17.10 -4.89
C ASN A 340 -14.65 -17.25 -5.34
N LEU A 341 -14.21 -18.50 -5.45
CA LEU A 341 -12.85 -18.82 -5.84
C LEU A 341 -12.76 -18.94 -7.36
N PRO A 342 -11.61 -18.61 -7.95
CA PRO A 342 -11.47 -18.76 -9.41
C PRO A 342 -11.53 -20.21 -9.83
N ALA A 343 -11.87 -20.43 -11.11
CA ALA A 343 -11.93 -21.78 -11.68
C ALA A 343 -10.58 -22.49 -11.47
N GLY A 344 -10.65 -23.74 -11.03
CA GLY A 344 -9.45 -24.52 -10.79
C GLY A 344 -8.93 -24.43 -9.37
N THR A 345 -9.45 -23.50 -8.57
CA THR A 345 -9.10 -23.39 -7.15
C THR A 345 -10.22 -23.95 -6.30
N GLU A 346 -9.95 -25.04 -5.60
CA GLU A 346 -10.99 -25.68 -4.79
C GLU A 346 -11.07 -25.13 -3.38
N MET A 347 -9.92 -24.73 -2.83
CA MET A 347 -9.87 -24.25 -1.45
C MET A 347 -8.68 -23.34 -1.26
N ILE A 348 -8.73 -22.52 -0.21
CA ILE A 348 -7.62 -21.69 0.21
C ILE A 348 -7.25 -22.05 1.63
N MET A 349 -5.97 -22.34 1.84
CA MET A 349 -5.45 -22.78 3.13
C MET A 349 -5.02 -21.59 3.98
N PRO A 350 -5.10 -21.71 5.32
CA PRO A 350 -4.47 -20.69 6.16
C PRO A 350 -3.00 -20.52 5.79
N GLY A 351 -2.57 -19.26 5.67
CA GLY A 351 -1.22 -18.93 5.27
C GLY A 351 -1.07 -18.64 3.79
N ASP A 352 -2.09 -18.91 2.99
CA ASP A 352 -2.05 -18.65 1.54
C ASP A 352 -2.44 -17.22 1.24
N ASN A 353 -1.92 -16.72 0.13
CA ASN A 353 -2.52 -15.56 -0.52
C ASN A 353 -3.19 -16.01 -1.80
N ALA A 354 -4.25 -15.31 -2.19
CA ALA A 354 -5.04 -15.76 -3.33
C ALA A 354 -5.87 -14.63 -3.90
N GLN A 355 -6.25 -14.79 -5.16
CA GLN A 355 -7.24 -13.92 -5.80
C GLN A 355 -8.61 -14.51 -5.59
N ILE A 356 -9.56 -13.65 -5.21
CA ILE A 356 -10.94 -14.06 -4.99
C ILE A 356 -11.89 -13.04 -5.61
N GLU A 357 -13.14 -13.45 -5.76
CA GLU A 357 -14.24 -12.52 -6.02
C GLU A 357 -15.14 -12.49 -4.80
N VAL A 358 -15.65 -11.30 -4.49
CA VAL A 358 -16.50 -11.09 -3.32
C VAL A 358 -17.78 -10.41 -3.76
N GLU A 359 -18.90 -10.89 -3.23
CA GLU A 359 -20.18 -10.21 -3.40
C GLU A 359 -20.73 -9.87 -2.02
N LEU A 360 -20.81 -8.58 -1.73
CA LEU A 360 -21.33 -8.08 -0.44
C LEU A 360 -22.85 -8.02 -0.47
N ILE A 361 -23.47 -8.15 0.71
CA ILE A 361 -24.93 -8.02 0.80
C ILE A 361 -25.42 -6.58 0.65
N TYR A 362 -24.54 -5.59 0.85
CA TYR A 362 -24.84 -4.17 0.64
C TYR A 362 -23.78 -3.54 -0.23
N LYS A 363 -24.15 -2.47 -0.94
CA LYS A 363 -23.16 -1.69 -1.65
C LYS A 363 -22.47 -0.74 -0.67
N VAL A 364 -21.15 -0.62 -0.78
CA VAL A 364 -20.37 0.31 0.02
C VAL A 364 -19.48 1.13 -0.89
N ALA A 365 -19.15 2.34 -0.44
CA ALA A 365 -18.25 3.22 -1.20
C ALA A 365 -16.90 2.52 -1.34
N MET A 366 -16.42 2.37 -2.57
CA MET A 366 -15.11 1.75 -2.78
C MET A 366 -14.49 2.15 -4.11
N ASP A 367 -13.17 2.08 -4.12
CA ASP A 367 -12.34 2.20 -5.32
C ASP A 367 -11.35 1.06 -5.32
N GLU A 368 -10.73 0.83 -6.46
CA GLU A 368 -9.59 -0.07 -6.51
C GLU A 368 -8.53 0.43 -5.53
N GLY A 369 -7.90 -0.50 -4.84
CA GLY A 369 -6.91 -0.18 -3.81
C GLY A 369 -7.47 -0.10 -2.40
N LEU A 370 -8.80 -0.13 -2.23
CA LEU A 370 -9.38 -0.16 -0.90
C LEU A 370 -8.95 -1.43 -0.16
N ARG A 371 -8.51 -1.27 1.07
CA ARG A 371 -8.10 -2.40 1.91
C ARG A 371 -9.16 -2.73 2.92
N PHE A 372 -9.21 -4.02 3.27
CA PHE A 372 -10.23 -4.52 4.18
C PHE A 372 -9.68 -5.67 5.01
N ALA A 373 -10.35 -5.97 6.12
CA ALA A 373 -10.08 -7.17 6.89
C ALA A 373 -11.19 -8.18 6.67
N ILE A 374 -10.85 -9.46 6.80
CA ILE A 374 -11.82 -10.56 6.77
C ILE A 374 -11.98 -11.05 8.20
N ARG A 375 -13.21 -11.13 8.68
CA ARG A 375 -13.50 -11.41 10.09
C ARG A 375 -14.52 -12.51 10.23
N GLU A 376 -14.33 -13.34 11.25
CA GLU A 376 -15.30 -14.33 11.69
C GLU A 376 -15.55 -14.12 13.17
N GLY A 377 -16.81 -13.85 13.53
CA GLY A 377 -17.15 -13.66 14.93
C GLY A 377 -16.36 -12.57 15.62
N GLY A 378 -16.04 -11.50 14.91
CA GLY A 378 -15.27 -10.39 15.46
C GLY A 378 -13.77 -10.60 15.48
N ARG A 379 -13.30 -11.75 14.99
CA ARG A 379 -11.88 -12.08 14.97
C ARG A 379 -11.36 -11.96 13.54
N THR A 380 -10.23 -11.28 13.38
CA THR A 380 -9.61 -11.15 12.06
C THR A 380 -9.00 -12.47 11.62
N VAL A 381 -9.39 -12.95 10.45
CA VAL A 381 -8.86 -14.18 9.88
C VAL A 381 -8.13 -13.93 8.55
N GLY A 382 -8.15 -12.71 8.05
CA GLY A 382 -7.44 -12.38 6.83
C GLY A 382 -7.52 -10.90 6.52
N ALA A 383 -6.87 -10.52 5.45
CA ALA A 383 -6.92 -9.14 4.96
C ALA A 383 -6.81 -9.16 3.44
N GLY A 384 -7.24 -8.07 2.83
CA GLY A 384 -7.19 -7.99 1.39
C GLY A 384 -7.19 -6.58 0.86
N VAL A 385 -7.03 -6.50 -0.45
CA VAL A 385 -7.07 -5.24 -1.19
C VAL A 385 -7.93 -5.44 -2.42
N VAL A 386 -8.80 -4.45 -2.69
CA VAL A 386 -9.68 -4.50 -3.88
C VAL A 386 -8.81 -4.26 -5.12
N THR A 387 -8.83 -5.21 -6.04
CA THR A 387 -8.03 -5.10 -7.26
C THR A 387 -8.86 -4.75 -8.47
N LYS A 388 -10.17 -5.02 -8.43
CA LYS A 388 -11.04 -4.77 -9.58
C LYS A 388 -12.48 -4.60 -9.09
N ILE A 389 -13.16 -3.58 -9.60
CA ILE A 389 -14.59 -3.38 -9.32
C ILE A 389 -15.38 -4.15 -10.39
N LEU A 390 -16.34 -4.97 -9.97
CA LEU A 390 -17.15 -5.78 -10.88
C LEU A 390 -18.59 -5.30 -10.97
N ALA A 391 -19.16 -4.78 -9.89
CA ALA A 391 -20.51 -4.21 -9.94
C ALA A 391 -20.79 -3.28 -8.76
#